data_b3fe47e015b964344ddc6b4b4e6c4b83
#
_entry.id   b3fe47e015b964344ddc6b4b4e6c4b83
#
_cell.length_a   1.000
_cell.length_b   1.000
_cell.length_c   1.000
_cell.angle_alpha   90.00
_cell.angle_beta   90.00
_cell.angle_gamma   90.00
#
_symmetry.space_group_name_H-M   'P 1'
#
loop_
_entity.id
_entity.type
_entity.pdbx_description
1 polymer ?
#
loop_
_entity_poly.entity_id
_entity_poly.type
_entity_poly.pdbx_seq_one_letter_code
_entity_poly.pdbx_strand_id
1 'polypeptide(L)'
;MAKKYINDVRFWLLAIIIFGGGFALHPSVGLSILDFPSLRVGLYQIVAVSLLLFSLPLLLKKRQELLKNRWLIGGFLAIFIAIVVGIFFAEARLRTALYSLSLLFLLAVGLSAGLIYGELSKPEKRKLINVGLWSGLVFGILAIIQLIVATFEPTGFGTLCAGCKADVFGFPRINLFAAEPQFFANSLLPAFFLALFQSKSRLAKFSLFFTTLAISLTFSRGGFLAIFIAITALFIIAFVKRIDASFIRKKLPIIFAGLLFGFALLFSSANIRYANTPFIAHNTFVGMVDQLSLGKIKIPQKSIAKNPSPKPAENVPPSNNSFQPAGFVEASANDRLSASDLAIKSWLLSPRTFFFGVGLGNLGNFIQKHLHINVPIDQTVYVFYILLLSGLGIVGLFTLLIAPLTIIFFAIKNIRKIKAQFILSLTIAMFVHFWFFGSFINTIHCFAIIGIFLYNYPRDYAEKV
;
A
#
# COMPACT_ATOMS: atom_id res chain seq x y z
N MET A 1 -15.09 2.47 35.64
CA MET A 1 -15.55 3.06 34.36
C MET A 1 -14.38 3.53 33.48
N ALA A 2 -13.46 4.36 33.93
CA ALA A 2 -12.36 4.92 33.13
C ALA A 2 -11.49 3.88 32.39
N LYS A 3 -11.09 2.77 33.06
CA LYS A 3 -10.26 1.73 32.43
C LYS A 3 -10.96 1.03 31.26
N LYS A 4 -12.28 0.78 31.37
CA LYS A 4 -13.08 0.19 30.27
C LYS A 4 -13.14 1.15 29.09
N TYR A 5 -13.43 2.42 29.32
CA TYR A 5 -13.48 3.45 28.29
C TYR A 5 -12.15 3.58 27.52
N ILE A 6 -11.01 3.64 28.24
CA ILE A 6 -9.68 3.69 27.61
C ILE A 6 -9.42 2.47 26.71
N ASN A 7 -9.81 1.27 27.14
CA ASN A 7 -9.65 0.06 26.34
C ASN A 7 -10.55 0.07 25.09
N ASP A 8 -11.78 0.57 25.20
CA ASP A 8 -12.69 0.72 24.05
C ASP A 8 -12.10 1.72 23.03
N VAL A 9 -11.56 2.85 23.49
CA VAL A 9 -10.88 3.83 22.61
C VAL A 9 -9.67 3.21 21.90
N ARG A 10 -8.79 2.53 22.64
CA ARG A 10 -7.63 1.82 22.05
C ARG A 10 -8.04 0.80 21.01
N PHE A 11 -9.11 0.04 21.29
CA PHE A 11 -9.65 -0.94 20.34
C PHE A 11 -10.07 -0.28 19.03
N TRP A 12 -10.84 0.81 19.09
CA TRP A 12 -11.32 1.47 17.88
C TRP A 12 -10.20 2.18 17.11
N LEU A 13 -9.26 2.83 17.80
CA LEU A 13 -8.09 3.42 17.17
C LEU A 13 -7.27 2.34 16.43
N LEU A 14 -7.04 1.19 17.05
CA LEU A 14 -6.34 0.07 16.42
C LEU A 14 -7.10 -0.46 15.20
N ALA A 15 -8.43 -0.62 15.30
CA ALA A 15 -9.26 -1.09 14.21
C ALA A 15 -9.21 -0.14 13.00
N ILE A 16 -9.31 1.17 13.25
CA ILE A 16 -9.21 2.19 12.19
C ILE A 16 -7.82 2.17 11.56
N ILE A 17 -6.74 2.03 12.32
CA ILE A 17 -5.38 1.97 11.79
C ILE A 17 -5.19 0.74 10.89
N ILE A 18 -5.69 -0.42 11.26
CA ILE A 18 -5.50 -1.64 10.47
C ILE A 18 -6.36 -1.65 9.21
N PHE A 19 -7.61 -1.20 9.31
CA PHE A 19 -8.62 -1.37 8.26
C PHE A 19 -9.06 -0.06 7.60
N GLY A 20 -8.66 1.09 8.12
CA GLY A 20 -9.04 2.40 7.61
C GLY A 20 -8.09 3.00 6.57
N GLY A 21 -7.11 2.23 6.07
CA GLY A 21 -6.10 2.72 5.11
C GLY A 21 -6.69 3.30 3.82
N GLY A 22 -7.94 2.97 3.47
CA GLY A 22 -8.67 3.61 2.37
C GLY A 22 -8.92 5.12 2.58
N PHE A 23 -8.83 5.63 3.83
CA PHE A 23 -8.93 7.05 4.19
C PHE A 23 -7.56 7.73 4.40
N ALA A 24 -6.48 7.18 3.84
CA ALA A 24 -5.13 7.63 4.13
C ALA A 24 -4.85 9.09 3.71
N LEU A 25 -5.54 9.62 2.70
CA LEU A 25 -5.34 10.99 2.23
C LEU A 25 -6.50 11.91 2.56
N HIS A 26 -7.74 11.48 2.44
CA HIS A 26 -8.93 12.31 2.62
C HIS A 26 -9.81 11.81 3.77
N PRO A 27 -10.43 12.70 4.54
CA PRO A 27 -10.27 14.15 4.51
C PRO A 27 -8.89 14.58 5.05
N SER A 28 -8.30 15.61 4.46
CA SER A 28 -7.01 16.16 4.90
C SER A 28 -6.98 17.69 4.82
N VAL A 29 -6.20 18.30 5.69
CA VAL A 29 -5.91 19.74 5.69
C VAL A 29 -4.48 19.94 5.22
N GLY A 30 -4.28 20.77 4.21
CA GLY A 30 -2.95 21.19 3.78
C GLY A 30 -2.37 22.21 4.77
N LEU A 31 -1.18 21.95 5.26
CA LEU A 31 -0.40 22.88 6.05
C LEU A 31 0.82 23.29 5.22
N SER A 32 0.90 24.55 4.80
CA SER A 32 2.12 25.08 4.21
C SER A 32 3.04 25.53 5.36
N ILE A 33 4.03 24.72 5.67
CA ILE A 33 5.03 25.05 6.69
C ILE A 33 6.39 25.09 5.96
N LEU A 34 7.09 26.22 6.06
CA LEU A 34 8.52 26.38 5.68
C LEU A 34 8.83 25.90 4.24
N ASP A 35 8.19 26.48 3.22
CA ASP A 35 8.44 26.19 1.79
C ASP A 35 8.36 24.70 1.38
N PHE A 36 7.78 23.87 2.24
CA PHE A 36 7.46 22.50 1.88
C PHE A 36 6.18 22.48 1.05
N PRO A 37 6.20 21.84 -0.13
CA PRO A 37 4.98 21.63 -0.88
C PRO A 37 4.02 20.81 -0.02
N SER A 38 2.98 21.48 0.49
CA SER A 38 1.83 20.97 1.21
C SER A 38 2.05 19.71 2.08
N LEU A 39 2.54 19.87 3.31
CA LEU A 39 2.37 18.84 4.33
C LEU A 39 0.85 18.64 4.53
N ARG A 40 0.33 17.52 4.11
CA ARG A 40 -1.09 17.19 4.30
C ARG A 40 -1.24 16.35 5.55
N VAL A 41 -2.02 16.84 6.51
CA VAL A 41 -2.40 16.07 7.70
C VAL A 41 -3.83 15.60 7.50
N GLY A 42 -4.00 14.31 7.31
CA GLY A 42 -5.31 13.68 7.16
C GLY A 42 -5.86 13.13 8.47
N LEU A 43 -7.14 12.84 8.49
CA LEU A 43 -7.81 12.20 9.63
C LEU A 43 -7.11 10.89 10.04
N TYR A 44 -6.61 10.15 9.10
CA TYR A 44 -5.92 8.88 9.35
C TYR A 44 -4.61 9.06 10.15
N GLN A 45 -3.84 10.12 9.88
CA GLN A 45 -2.65 10.48 10.65
C GLN A 45 -3.00 10.97 12.07
N ILE A 46 -4.10 11.71 12.22
CA ILE A 46 -4.61 12.12 13.54
C ILE A 46 -4.97 10.90 14.38
N VAL A 47 -5.64 9.90 13.78
CA VAL A 47 -5.95 8.63 14.46
C VAL A 47 -4.66 7.91 14.87
N ALA A 48 -3.62 7.91 14.02
CA ALA A 48 -2.34 7.29 14.34
C ALA A 48 -1.62 8.02 15.50
N VAL A 49 -1.62 9.35 15.53
CA VAL A 49 -1.12 10.13 16.67
C VAL A 49 -1.90 9.81 17.94
N SER A 50 -3.23 9.75 17.85
CA SER A 50 -4.08 9.37 18.98
C SER A 50 -3.76 7.97 19.49
N LEU A 51 -3.51 7.00 18.59
CA LEU A 51 -3.08 5.65 18.96
C LEU A 51 -1.78 5.70 19.79
N LEU A 52 -0.79 6.51 19.38
CA LEU A 52 0.46 6.70 20.11
C LEU A 52 0.20 7.27 21.51
N LEU A 53 -0.59 8.34 21.62
CA LEU A 53 -0.91 8.98 22.91
C LEU A 53 -1.61 7.99 23.86
N PHE A 54 -2.62 7.28 23.39
CA PHE A 54 -3.34 6.30 24.19
C PHE A 54 -2.51 5.05 24.52
N SER A 55 -1.41 4.78 23.78
CA SER A 55 -0.48 3.67 24.07
C SER A 55 0.61 4.04 25.09
N LEU A 56 0.89 5.33 25.35
CA LEU A 56 1.95 5.77 26.26
C LEU A 56 1.93 5.07 27.62
N PRO A 57 0.79 4.94 28.34
CA PRO A 57 0.77 4.22 29.61
C PRO A 57 1.17 2.75 29.51
N LEU A 58 0.87 2.10 28.38
CA LEU A 58 1.29 0.71 28.12
C LEU A 58 2.79 0.63 27.82
N LEU A 59 3.32 1.58 27.04
CA LEU A 59 4.75 1.69 26.77
C LEU A 59 5.55 1.87 28.06
N LEU A 60 5.11 2.76 28.94
CA LEU A 60 5.74 2.99 30.24
C LEU A 60 5.68 1.74 31.14
N LYS A 61 4.53 1.08 31.19
CA LYS A 61 4.35 -0.17 31.95
C LYS A 61 5.24 -1.29 31.44
N LYS A 62 5.39 -1.44 30.10
CA LYS A 62 6.16 -2.53 29.47
C LYS A 62 7.61 -2.15 29.15
N ARG A 63 8.07 -0.96 29.55
CA ARG A 63 9.41 -0.45 29.19
C ARG A 63 10.55 -1.43 29.50
N GLN A 64 10.53 -2.04 30.68
CA GLN A 64 11.58 -2.97 31.08
C GLN A 64 11.60 -4.24 30.24
N GLU A 65 10.44 -4.73 29.82
CA GLU A 65 10.30 -5.88 28.93
C GLU A 65 10.80 -5.55 27.52
N LEU A 66 10.49 -4.37 27.01
CA LEU A 66 10.95 -3.87 25.71
C LEU A 66 12.48 -3.68 25.72
N LEU A 67 13.03 -3.12 26.79
CA LEU A 67 14.48 -2.90 26.95
C LEU A 67 15.28 -4.21 27.10
N LYS A 68 14.66 -5.30 27.53
CA LYS A 68 15.30 -6.64 27.56
C LYS A 68 15.41 -7.27 26.16
N ASN A 69 14.63 -6.79 25.19
CA ASN A 69 14.70 -7.33 23.83
C ASN A 69 15.86 -6.70 23.05
N ARG A 70 17.04 -7.34 23.10
CA ARG A 70 18.28 -6.87 22.47
C ARG A 70 18.12 -6.65 20.94
N TRP A 71 17.32 -7.48 20.28
CA TRP A 71 17.08 -7.35 18.84
C TRP A 71 16.27 -6.10 18.50
N LEU A 72 15.26 -5.78 19.31
CA LEU A 72 14.47 -4.56 19.15
C LEU A 72 15.35 -3.33 19.35
N ILE A 73 16.14 -3.30 20.43
CA ILE A 73 17.05 -2.18 20.73
C ILE A 73 18.11 -2.03 19.64
N GLY A 74 18.77 -3.14 19.25
CA GLY A 74 19.77 -3.13 18.18
C GLY A 74 19.22 -2.62 16.86
N GLY A 75 18.01 -3.04 16.49
CA GLY A 75 17.33 -2.56 15.30
C GLY A 75 17.00 -1.06 15.36
N PHE A 76 16.44 -0.58 16.46
CA PHE A 76 16.20 0.85 16.66
C PHE A 76 17.49 1.67 16.62
N LEU A 77 18.54 1.21 17.27
CA LEU A 77 19.84 1.89 17.28
C LEU A 77 20.45 1.96 15.87
N ALA A 78 20.39 0.88 15.10
CA ALA A 78 20.91 0.85 13.73
C ALA A 78 20.14 1.83 12.81
N ILE A 79 18.81 1.87 12.90
CA ILE A 79 18.00 2.84 12.16
C ILE A 79 18.30 4.28 12.61
N PHE A 80 18.41 4.49 13.92
CA PHE A 80 18.74 5.81 14.47
C PHE A 80 20.10 6.31 13.99
N ILE A 81 21.12 5.46 13.99
CA ILE A 81 22.46 5.80 13.45
C ILE A 81 22.35 6.15 11.97
N ALA A 82 21.66 5.35 11.16
CA ALA A 82 21.48 5.63 9.74
C ALA A 82 20.76 6.98 9.50
N ILE A 83 19.75 7.31 10.32
CA ILE A 83 19.05 8.58 10.28
C ILE A 83 19.99 9.75 10.63
N VAL A 84 20.73 9.65 11.75
CA VAL A 84 21.63 10.71 12.18
C VAL A 84 22.71 10.98 11.15
N VAL A 85 23.34 9.92 10.62
CA VAL A 85 24.32 10.05 9.54
C VAL A 85 23.69 10.66 8.29
N GLY A 86 22.49 10.19 7.92
CA GLY A 86 21.75 10.74 6.77
C GLY A 86 21.45 12.23 6.92
N ILE A 87 21.01 12.70 8.09
CA ILE A 87 20.73 14.12 8.35
C ILE A 87 22.02 14.95 8.35
N PHE A 88 23.09 14.44 8.96
CA PHE A 88 24.36 15.18 9.05
C PHE A 88 24.95 15.49 7.67
N PHE A 89 24.88 14.55 6.76
CA PHE A 89 25.47 14.66 5.42
C PHE A 89 24.47 15.08 4.32
N ALA A 90 23.19 15.31 4.65
CA ALA A 90 22.20 15.74 3.67
C ALA A 90 22.40 17.19 3.25
N GLU A 91 22.17 17.48 1.97
CA GLU A 91 22.09 18.83 1.42
C GLU A 91 20.88 19.59 1.99
N ALA A 92 19.73 18.89 2.12
CA ALA A 92 18.49 19.42 2.69
C ALA A 92 18.22 18.83 4.07
N ARG A 93 19.01 19.21 5.07
CA ARG A 93 18.97 18.62 6.45
C ARG A 93 17.60 18.65 7.10
N LEU A 94 16.88 19.78 7.03
CA LEU A 94 15.56 19.90 7.62
C LEU A 94 14.56 18.94 6.97
N ARG A 95 14.59 18.85 5.65
CA ARG A 95 13.74 17.91 4.88
C ARG A 95 14.04 16.47 5.28
N THR A 96 15.32 16.10 5.34
CA THR A 96 15.74 14.76 5.76
C THR A 96 15.29 14.45 7.20
N ALA A 97 15.37 15.40 8.12
CA ALA A 97 14.90 15.24 9.48
C ALA A 97 13.38 14.98 9.54
N LEU A 98 12.58 15.71 8.76
CA LEU A 98 11.11 15.52 8.71
C LEU A 98 10.71 14.16 8.12
N TYR A 99 11.37 13.74 7.03
CA TYR A 99 11.13 12.40 6.47
C TYR A 99 11.57 11.28 7.42
N SER A 100 12.68 11.49 8.15
CA SER A 100 13.16 10.57 9.17
C SER A 100 12.20 10.48 10.36
N LEU A 101 11.63 11.61 10.78
CA LEU A 101 10.59 11.64 11.80
C LEU A 101 9.35 10.87 11.38
N SER A 102 8.97 10.93 10.09
CA SER A 102 7.87 10.13 9.55
C SER A 102 8.14 8.62 9.66
N LEU A 103 9.37 8.18 9.40
CA LEU A 103 9.74 6.76 9.57
C LEU A 103 9.71 6.35 11.06
N LEU A 104 10.27 7.17 11.95
CA LEU A 104 10.22 6.90 13.41
C LEU A 104 8.79 6.85 13.92
N PHE A 105 7.92 7.73 13.41
CA PHE A 105 6.48 7.70 13.69
C PHE A 105 5.84 6.37 13.29
N LEU A 106 6.15 5.84 12.09
CA LEU A 106 5.63 4.55 11.64
C LEU A 106 6.09 3.38 12.53
N LEU A 107 7.36 3.38 12.93
CA LEU A 107 7.90 2.38 13.85
C LEU A 107 7.20 2.45 15.21
N ALA A 108 6.96 3.65 15.72
CA ALA A 108 6.24 3.87 16.97
C ALA A 108 4.78 3.41 16.88
N VAL A 109 4.09 3.65 15.75
CA VAL A 109 2.74 3.13 15.49
C VAL A 109 2.73 1.61 15.48
N GLY A 110 3.72 0.98 14.83
CA GLY A 110 3.86 -0.47 14.81
C GLY A 110 4.01 -1.06 16.22
N LEU A 111 4.90 -0.49 17.02
CA LEU A 111 5.11 -0.91 18.41
C LEU A 111 3.84 -0.75 19.25
N SER A 112 3.18 0.40 19.14
CA SER A 112 1.94 0.71 19.85
C SER A 112 0.81 -0.24 19.49
N ALA A 113 0.64 -0.51 18.19
CA ALA A 113 -0.35 -1.47 17.70
C ALA A 113 -0.10 -2.89 18.25
N GLY A 114 1.18 -3.32 18.29
CA GLY A 114 1.58 -4.60 18.86
C GLY A 114 1.21 -4.70 20.36
N LEU A 115 1.53 -3.68 21.14
CA LEU A 115 1.23 -3.61 22.57
C LEU A 115 -0.27 -3.63 22.84
N ILE A 116 -1.04 -2.79 22.15
CA ILE A 116 -2.50 -2.70 22.32
C ILE A 116 -3.16 -4.03 21.95
N TYR A 117 -2.77 -4.63 20.81
CA TYR A 117 -3.31 -5.94 20.40
C TYR A 117 -2.99 -7.05 21.42
N GLY A 118 -1.81 -6.99 22.06
CA GLY A 118 -1.43 -7.93 23.11
C GLY A 118 -2.35 -7.90 24.35
N GLU A 119 -2.85 -6.72 24.69
CA GLU A 119 -3.75 -6.52 25.83
C GLU A 119 -5.23 -6.83 25.51
N LEU A 120 -5.60 -7.01 24.22
CA LEU A 120 -6.96 -7.35 23.84
C LEU A 120 -7.33 -8.75 24.32
N SER A 121 -8.52 -8.86 24.91
CA SER A 121 -9.16 -10.13 25.28
C SER A 121 -9.56 -10.95 24.05
N LYS A 122 -9.80 -12.25 24.22
CA LYS A 122 -10.27 -13.11 23.12
C LYS A 122 -11.55 -12.61 22.43
N PRO A 123 -12.60 -12.12 23.16
CA PRO A 123 -13.77 -11.51 22.53
C PRO A 123 -13.44 -10.26 21.69
N GLU A 124 -12.56 -9.37 22.19
CA GLU A 124 -12.16 -8.18 21.45
C GLU A 124 -11.38 -8.53 20.19
N LYS A 125 -10.48 -9.52 20.22
CA LYS A 125 -9.81 -10.02 19.03
C LYS A 125 -10.79 -10.57 17.98
N ARG A 126 -11.86 -11.26 18.42
CA ARG A 126 -12.95 -11.69 17.52
C ARG A 126 -13.75 -10.52 16.95
N LYS A 127 -14.03 -9.49 17.77
CA LYS A 127 -14.68 -8.26 17.32
C LYS A 127 -13.82 -7.53 16.27
N LEU A 128 -12.50 -7.48 16.47
CA LEU A 128 -11.56 -6.89 15.52
C LEU A 128 -11.58 -7.60 14.15
N ILE A 129 -11.66 -8.95 14.16
CA ILE A 129 -11.84 -9.75 12.95
C ILE A 129 -13.14 -9.35 12.22
N ASN A 130 -14.24 -9.23 12.94
CA ASN A 130 -15.52 -8.84 12.34
C ASN A 130 -15.48 -7.42 11.77
N VAL A 131 -14.83 -6.47 12.46
CA VAL A 131 -14.61 -5.11 11.93
C VAL A 131 -13.83 -5.17 10.61
N GLY A 132 -12.79 -6.00 10.52
CA GLY A 132 -12.04 -6.18 9.28
C GLY A 132 -12.88 -6.77 8.14
N LEU A 133 -13.77 -7.72 8.43
CA LEU A 133 -14.67 -8.26 7.42
C LEU A 133 -15.70 -7.22 6.96
N TRP A 134 -16.24 -6.43 7.87
CA TRP A 134 -17.16 -5.34 7.54
C TRP A 134 -16.45 -4.24 6.74
N SER A 135 -15.20 -3.89 7.08
CA SER A 135 -14.45 -2.89 6.31
C SER A 135 -14.27 -3.31 4.84
N GLY A 136 -13.93 -4.58 4.58
CA GLY A 136 -13.82 -5.11 3.22
C GLY A 136 -15.12 -5.02 2.44
N LEU A 137 -16.26 -5.32 3.07
CA LEU A 137 -17.59 -5.17 2.46
C LEU A 137 -17.92 -3.71 2.18
N VAL A 138 -17.75 -2.82 3.16
CA VAL A 138 -18.07 -1.39 3.04
C VAL A 138 -17.21 -0.73 1.97
N PHE A 139 -15.88 -0.95 1.98
CA PHE A 139 -15.00 -0.41 0.95
C PHE A 139 -15.32 -0.95 -0.44
N GLY A 140 -15.74 -2.21 -0.54
CA GLY A 140 -16.18 -2.76 -1.83
C GLY A 140 -17.43 -2.07 -2.37
N ILE A 141 -18.42 -1.79 -1.52
CA ILE A 141 -19.63 -1.05 -1.89
C ILE A 141 -19.28 0.39 -2.27
N LEU A 142 -18.47 1.08 -1.46
CA LEU A 142 -18.02 2.45 -1.74
C LEU A 142 -17.23 2.54 -3.05
N ALA A 143 -16.43 1.52 -3.39
CA ALA A 143 -15.72 1.45 -4.66
C ALA A 143 -16.68 1.38 -5.87
N ILE A 144 -17.78 0.63 -5.75
CA ILE A 144 -18.82 0.60 -6.78
C ILE A 144 -19.48 1.97 -6.90
N ILE A 145 -19.83 2.61 -5.77
CA ILE A 145 -20.44 3.94 -5.77
C ILE A 145 -19.49 4.95 -6.43
N GLN A 146 -18.20 4.93 -6.10
CA GLN A 146 -17.22 5.82 -6.76
C GLN A 146 -17.12 5.54 -8.26
N LEU A 147 -17.16 4.28 -8.70
CA LEU A 147 -17.17 3.94 -10.12
C LEU A 147 -18.39 4.51 -10.84
N ILE A 148 -19.58 4.37 -10.25
CA ILE A 148 -20.82 4.93 -10.81
C ILE A 148 -20.69 6.45 -10.93
N VAL A 149 -20.30 7.14 -9.87
CA VAL A 149 -20.09 8.59 -9.90
C VAL A 149 -19.07 8.97 -10.97
N ALA A 150 -17.92 8.32 -10.99
CA ALA A 150 -16.85 8.60 -11.95
C ALA A 150 -17.27 8.32 -13.41
N THR A 151 -18.23 7.42 -13.63
CA THR A 151 -18.74 7.12 -14.98
C THR A 151 -19.55 8.30 -15.54
N PHE A 152 -20.38 8.94 -14.72
CA PHE A 152 -21.27 10.01 -15.14
C PHE A 152 -20.69 11.41 -14.85
N GLU A 153 -19.99 11.57 -13.74
CA GLU A 153 -19.40 12.82 -13.30
C GLU A 153 -17.94 12.62 -12.86
N PRO A 154 -16.97 12.78 -13.77
CA PRO A 154 -15.56 12.52 -13.49
C PRO A 154 -14.87 13.62 -12.66
N THR A 155 -15.59 14.27 -11.75
CA THR A 155 -15.13 15.34 -10.86
C THR A 155 -15.47 15.01 -9.40
N GLY A 156 -14.96 15.74 -8.44
CA GLY A 156 -15.25 15.56 -7.02
C GLY A 156 -14.93 14.15 -6.54
N PHE A 157 -15.92 13.42 -5.99
CA PHE A 157 -15.74 12.06 -5.49
C PHE A 157 -15.36 11.06 -6.59
N GLY A 158 -15.71 11.32 -7.85
CA GLY A 158 -15.32 10.46 -8.98
C GLY A 158 -13.82 10.49 -9.28
N THR A 159 -13.13 11.59 -8.98
CA THR A 159 -11.71 11.80 -9.27
C THR A 159 -10.96 12.45 -8.13
N LEU A 160 -10.83 11.74 -7.00
CA LEU A 160 -10.13 12.28 -5.82
C LEU A 160 -8.60 12.26 -5.95
N CYS A 161 -8.06 11.59 -6.95
CA CYS A 161 -6.63 11.54 -7.19
C CYS A 161 -6.18 12.76 -8.01
N ALA A 162 -5.68 13.80 -7.32
CA ALA A 162 -5.05 14.93 -7.98
C ALA A 162 -3.76 14.46 -8.70
N GLY A 163 -3.71 14.61 -10.03
CA GLY A 163 -2.57 14.21 -10.84
C GLY A 163 -2.56 12.75 -11.32
N CYS A 164 -3.43 11.87 -10.79
CA CYS A 164 -3.73 10.62 -11.47
C CYS A 164 -4.57 10.96 -12.70
N LYS A 165 -4.11 10.55 -13.87
CA LYS A 165 -5.04 10.43 -14.97
C LYS A 165 -5.99 9.31 -14.59
N ALA A 166 -7.15 9.70 -14.05
CA ALA A 166 -8.15 8.77 -13.54
C ALA A 166 -8.63 7.81 -14.63
N ASP A 167 -8.53 8.26 -15.89
CA ASP A 167 -8.92 7.48 -17.05
C ASP A 167 -7.71 6.80 -17.68
N VAL A 168 -7.64 5.52 -17.50
CA VAL A 168 -6.72 4.66 -18.24
C VAL A 168 -7.56 3.77 -19.14
N PHE A 169 -7.35 3.86 -20.45
CA PHE A 169 -8.07 3.04 -21.43
C PHE A 169 -9.61 3.17 -21.42
N GLY A 170 -10.11 4.35 -21.07
CA GLY A 170 -11.53 4.66 -21.11
C GLY A 170 -12.31 4.30 -19.86
N PHE A 171 -11.69 3.83 -18.79
CA PHE A 171 -12.36 3.63 -17.50
C PHE A 171 -11.64 4.33 -16.35
N PRO A 172 -12.37 4.83 -15.34
CA PRO A 172 -11.78 5.43 -14.17
C PRO A 172 -11.17 4.35 -13.27
N ARG A 173 -9.99 4.62 -12.72
CA ARG A 173 -9.38 3.79 -11.69
C ARG A 173 -9.79 4.26 -10.31
N ILE A 174 -10.37 3.36 -9.53
CA ILE A 174 -10.94 3.68 -8.24
C ILE A 174 -9.85 3.75 -7.16
N ASN A 175 -9.84 4.81 -6.38
CA ASN A 175 -8.89 5.04 -5.28
C ASN A 175 -9.56 5.36 -3.94
N LEU A 176 -10.89 5.52 -3.91
CA LEU A 176 -11.65 6.04 -2.78
C LEU A 176 -11.00 7.32 -2.23
N PHE A 177 -10.61 7.30 -0.98
CA PHE A 177 -10.00 8.42 -0.26
C PHE A 177 -8.47 8.27 -0.12
N ALA A 178 -7.87 7.29 -0.81
CA ALA A 178 -6.43 7.15 -0.89
C ALA A 178 -5.83 8.05 -1.99
N ALA A 179 -4.53 8.33 -1.91
CA ALA A 179 -3.85 9.17 -2.89
C ALA A 179 -3.87 8.58 -4.31
N GLU A 180 -3.76 7.27 -4.42
CA GLU A 180 -3.70 6.56 -5.69
C GLU A 180 -4.43 5.20 -5.60
N PRO A 181 -4.89 4.65 -6.73
CA PRO A 181 -5.52 3.32 -6.77
C PRO A 181 -4.70 2.21 -6.15
N GLN A 182 -3.38 2.24 -6.30
CA GLN A 182 -2.48 1.24 -5.71
C GLN A 182 -2.42 1.30 -4.18
N PHE A 183 -2.56 2.48 -3.58
CA PHE A 183 -2.61 2.61 -2.12
C PHE A 183 -3.92 2.09 -1.56
N PHE A 184 -5.02 2.32 -2.29
CA PHE A 184 -6.30 1.73 -1.91
C PHE A 184 -6.25 0.20 -2.03
N ALA A 185 -5.70 -0.36 -3.11
CA ALA A 185 -5.51 -1.81 -3.25
C ALA A 185 -4.69 -2.39 -2.08
N ASN A 186 -3.61 -1.70 -1.65
CA ASN A 186 -2.81 -2.13 -0.50
C ASN A 186 -3.62 -2.15 0.80
N SER A 187 -4.43 -1.12 1.05
CA SER A 187 -5.25 -1.02 2.25
C SER A 187 -6.33 -2.11 2.35
N LEU A 188 -6.68 -2.74 1.25
CA LEU A 188 -7.64 -3.84 1.18
C LEU A 188 -7.01 -5.21 1.50
N LEU A 189 -5.69 -5.38 1.41
CA LEU A 189 -5.02 -6.66 1.64
C LEU A 189 -5.33 -7.29 3.01
N PRO A 190 -5.35 -6.53 4.14
CA PRO A 190 -5.70 -7.10 5.44
C PRO A 190 -7.11 -7.70 5.47
N ALA A 191 -8.11 -6.98 4.93
CA ALA A 191 -9.49 -7.45 4.85
C ALA A 191 -9.64 -8.67 3.92
N PHE A 192 -8.95 -8.65 2.76
CA PHE A 192 -8.93 -9.75 1.79
C PHE A 192 -8.41 -11.04 2.43
N PHE A 193 -7.20 -11.01 3.02
CA PHE A 193 -6.63 -12.21 3.62
C PHE A 193 -7.40 -12.65 4.86
N LEU A 194 -7.94 -11.72 5.66
CA LEU A 194 -8.80 -12.06 6.77
C LEU A 194 -10.05 -12.82 6.29
N ALA A 195 -10.71 -12.35 5.23
CA ALA A 195 -11.87 -13.00 4.65
C ALA A 195 -11.52 -14.35 4.00
N LEU A 196 -10.33 -14.46 3.39
CA LEU A 196 -9.84 -15.72 2.80
C LEU A 196 -9.67 -16.81 3.86
N PHE A 197 -9.14 -16.47 5.05
CA PHE A 197 -8.85 -17.45 6.11
C PHE A 197 -10.02 -17.71 7.08
N GLN A 198 -11.11 -16.94 7.01
CA GLN A 198 -12.33 -17.20 7.79
C GLN A 198 -13.27 -18.17 7.06
N SER A 199 -13.30 -19.44 7.47
CA SER A 199 -13.93 -20.52 6.67
C SER A 199 -15.45 -20.59 6.71
N LYS A 200 -16.11 -20.25 7.82
CA LYS A 200 -17.53 -20.58 8.06
C LYS A 200 -18.50 -19.40 8.03
N SER A 201 -18.03 -18.16 7.92
CA SER A 201 -18.86 -16.97 7.99
C SER A 201 -19.41 -16.55 6.62
N ARG A 202 -20.73 -16.33 6.52
CA ARG A 202 -21.35 -15.70 5.33
C ARG A 202 -20.73 -14.30 5.09
N LEU A 203 -20.53 -13.53 6.15
CA LEU A 203 -19.88 -12.23 6.09
C LEU A 203 -18.48 -12.31 5.45
N ALA A 204 -17.69 -13.35 5.78
CA ALA A 204 -16.38 -13.54 5.15
C ALA A 204 -16.45 -13.82 3.65
N LYS A 205 -17.48 -14.54 3.17
CA LYS A 205 -17.67 -14.75 1.73
C LYS A 205 -18.04 -13.46 1.00
N PHE A 206 -18.96 -12.67 1.56
CA PHE A 206 -19.31 -11.37 1.01
C PHE A 206 -18.12 -10.40 1.06
N SER A 207 -17.43 -10.32 2.22
CA SER A 207 -16.22 -9.49 2.35
C SER A 207 -15.16 -9.88 1.31
N LEU A 208 -14.91 -11.17 1.10
CA LEU A 208 -13.96 -11.65 0.10
C LEU A 208 -14.35 -11.23 -1.32
N PHE A 209 -15.64 -11.42 -1.69
CA PHE A 209 -16.14 -11.01 -2.99
C PHE A 209 -15.98 -9.49 -3.21
N PHE A 210 -16.48 -8.68 -2.29
CA PHE A 210 -16.47 -7.22 -2.41
C PHE A 210 -15.06 -6.64 -2.33
N THR A 211 -14.18 -7.21 -1.50
CA THR A 211 -12.78 -6.79 -1.43
C THR A 211 -12.04 -7.11 -2.73
N THR A 212 -12.28 -8.31 -3.30
CA THR A 212 -11.68 -8.70 -4.58
C THR A 212 -12.20 -7.82 -5.72
N LEU A 213 -13.48 -7.54 -5.74
CA LEU A 213 -14.11 -6.61 -6.67
C LEU A 213 -13.48 -5.21 -6.55
N ALA A 214 -13.35 -4.66 -5.34
CA ALA A 214 -12.72 -3.37 -5.12
C ALA A 214 -11.27 -3.33 -5.63
N ILE A 215 -10.48 -4.37 -5.38
CA ILE A 215 -9.12 -4.49 -5.91
C ILE A 215 -9.13 -4.49 -7.44
N SER A 216 -10.11 -5.16 -8.09
CA SER A 216 -10.27 -5.13 -9.55
C SER A 216 -10.56 -3.71 -10.05
N LEU A 217 -11.44 -2.97 -9.37
CA LEU A 217 -11.79 -1.59 -9.74
C LEU A 217 -10.62 -0.62 -9.60
N THR A 218 -9.62 -0.92 -8.75
CA THR A 218 -8.39 -0.12 -8.71
C THR A 218 -7.53 -0.28 -9.95
N PHE A 219 -7.69 -1.41 -10.67
CA PHE A 219 -6.81 -1.83 -11.75
C PHE A 219 -5.33 -1.77 -11.38
N SER A 220 -5.01 -2.14 -10.12
CA SER A 220 -3.64 -2.10 -9.59
C SER A 220 -2.90 -3.40 -9.87
N ARG A 221 -1.93 -3.35 -10.78
CA ARG A 221 -1.05 -4.50 -11.08
C ARG A 221 -0.32 -5.01 -9.84
N GLY A 222 0.15 -4.07 -8.99
CA GLY A 222 0.80 -4.41 -7.73
C GLY A 222 -0.12 -5.17 -6.78
N GLY A 223 -1.40 -4.76 -6.67
CA GLY A 223 -2.40 -5.44 -5.86
C GLY A 223 -2.69 -6.87 -6.34
N PHE A 224 -2.88 -7.05 -7.64
CA PHE A 224 -3.08 -8.39 -8.23
C PHE A 224 -1.86 -9.30 -8.01
N LEU A 225 -0.66 -8.79 -8.31
CA LEU A 225 0.57 -9.56 -8.18
C LEU A 225 0.85 -9.93 -6.72
N ALA A 226 0.58 -9.04 -5.79
CA ALA A 226 0.73 -9.30 -4.36
C ALA A 226 -0.16 -10.45 -3.88
N ILE A 227 -1.43 -10.46 -4.28
CA ILE A 227 -2.36 -11.54 -3.95
C ILE A 227 -1.94 -12.85 -4.64
N PHE A 228 -1.62 -12.79 -5.94
CA PHE A 228 -1.22 -13.96 -6.70
C PHE A 228 0.02 -14.62 -6.12
N ILE A 229 1.09 -13.86 -5.87
CA ILE A 229 2.34 -14.39 -5.29
C ILE A 229 2.09 -14.95 -3.89
N ALA A 230 1.31 -14.26 -3.04
CA ALA A 230 1.05 -14.73 -1.69
C ALA A 230 0.25 -16.05 -1.67
N ILE A 231 -0.75 -16.19 -2.52
CA ILE A 231 -1.55 -17.44 -2.64
C ILE A 231 -0.67 -18.55 -3.25
N THR A 232 0.09 -18.26 -4.30
CA THR A 232 0.98 -19.23 -4.94
C THR A 232 2.06 -19.72 -3.96
N ALA A 233 2.70 -18.80 -3.22
CA ALA A 233 3.69 -19.16 -2.19
C ALA A 233 3.08 -20.08 -1.13
N LEU A 234 1.85 -19.79 -0.69
CA LEU A 234 1.16 -20.63 0.27
C LEU A 234 0.86 -22.04 -0.32
N PHE A 235 0.43 -22.14 -1.57
CA PHE A 235 0.22 -23.43 -2.22
C PHE A 235 1.53 -24.23 -2.35
N ILE A 236 2.63 -23.58 -2.74
CA ILE A 236 3.95 -24.23 -2.84
C ILE A 236 4.36 -24.77 -1.46
N ILE A 237 4.26 -23.94 -0.42
CA ILE A 237 4.65 -24.34 0.95
C ILE A 237 3.70 -25.44 1.46
N ALA A 238 2.39 -25.34 1.20
CA ALA A 238 1.43 -26.36 1.58
C ALA A 238 1.73 -27.70 0.89
N PHE A 239 2.09 -27.68 -0.39
CA PHE A 239 2.50 -28.87 -1.14
C PHE A 239 3.78 -29.49 -0.55
N VAL A 240 4.84 -28.72 -0.36
CA VAL A 240 6.13 -29.16 0.20
C VAL A 240 5.97 -29.71 1.63
N LYS A 241 5.15 -29.05 2.46
CA LYS A 241 4.92 -29.45 3.85
C LYS A 241 3.76 -30.43 4.03
N ARG A 242 3.12 -30.88 2.93
CA ARG A 242 1.94 -31.79 2.92
C ARG A 242 0.81 -31.30 3.84
N ILE A 243 0.43 -30.04 3.66
CA ILE A 243 -0.64 -29.40 4.45
C ILE A 243 -1.87 -29.25 3.59
N ASP A 244 -3.06 -29.46 4.19
CA ASP A 244 -4.31 -29.26 3.49
C ASP A 244 -4.59 -27.77 3.23
N ALA A 245 -4.61 -27.41 1.94
CA ALA A 245 -4.99 -26.09 1.44
C ALA A 245 -6.37 -26.09 0.75
N SER A 246 -7.17 -27.12 0.95
CA SER A 246 -8.47 -27.29 0.30
C SER A 246 -9.44 -26.15 0.60
N PHE A 247 -9.33 -25.52 1.77
CA PHE A 247 -10.16 -24.37 2.13
C PHE A 247 -9.94 -23.16 1.21
N ILE A 248 -8.71 -22.96 0.69
CA ILE A 248 -8.41 -21.90 -0.29
C ILE A 248 -9.05 -22.25 -1.63
N ARG A 249 -8.90 -23.50 -2.09
CA ARG A 249 -9.52 -23.96 -3.34
C ARG A 249 -11.02 -23.72 -3.36
N LYS A 250 -11.71 -23.94 -2.23
CA LYS A 250 -13.15 -23.69 -2.08
C LYS A 250 -13.52 -22.21 -2.20
N LYS A 251 -12.57 -21.28 -2.02
CA LYS A 251 -12.80 -19.84 -2.10
C LYS A 251 -12.35 -19.22 -3.41
N LEU A 252 -11.56 -19.92 -4.22
CA LEU A 252 -11.15 -19.43 -5.54
C LEU A 252 -12.33 -19.01 -6.41
N PRO A 253 -13.46 -19.74 -6.49
CA PRO A 253 -14.61 -19.28 -7.26
C PRO A 253 -15.15 -17.92 -6.85
N ILE A 254 -15.13 -17.60 -5.53
CA ILE A 254 -15.57 -16.30 -5.02
C ILE A 254 -14.59 -15.19 -5.46
N ILE A 255 -13.29 -15.46 -5.40
CA ILE A 255 -12.25 -14.54 -5.89
C ILE A 255 -12.45 -14.31 -7.39
N PHE A 256 -12.56 -15.37 -8.19
CA PHE A 256 -12.80 -15.25 -9.63
C PHE A 256 -14.08 -14.48 -9.94
N ALA A 257 -15.18 -14.75 -9.24
CA ALA A 257 -16.42 -14.01 -9.41
C ALA A 257 -16.24 -12.51 -9.10
N GLY A 258 -15.54 -12.16 -8.02
CA GLY A 258 -15.23 -10.77 -7.69
C GLY A 258 -14.36 -10.09 -8.75
N LEU A 259 -13.34 -10.78 -9.27
CA LEU A 259 -12.48 -10.29 -10.35
C LEU A 259 -13.28 -10.05 -11.63
N LEU A 260 -14.02 -11.07 -12.09
CA LEU A 260 -14.80 -11.00 -13.34
C LEU A 260 -15.87 -9.89 -13.27
N PHE A 261 -16.57 -9.80 -12.14
CA PHE A 261 -17.59 -8.78 -11.96
C PHE A 261 -16.99 -7.38 -11.92
N GLY A 262 -15.84 -7.20 -11.25
CA GLY A 262 -15.11 -5.93 -11.23
C GLY A 262 -14.63 -5.50 -12.63
N PHE A 263 -14.05 -6.42 -13.41
CA PHE A 263 -13.67 -6.13 -14.79
C PHE A 263 -14.88 -5.84 -15.69
N ALA A 264 -16.00 -6.56 -15.52
CA ALA A 264 -17.23 -6.29 -16.24
C ALA A 264 -17.77 -4.88 -15.94
N LEU A 265 -17.71 -4.44 -14.68
CA LEU A 265 -18.10 -3.09 -14.29
C LEU A 265 -17.20 -2.03 -14.91
N LEU A 266 -15.87 -2.21 -14.91
CA LEU A 266 -14.92 -1.30 -15.57
C LEU A 266 -15.17 -1.20 -17.06
N PHE A 267 -15.38 -2.34 -17.71
CA PHE A 267 -15.70 -2.40 -19.13
C PHE A 267 -17.01 -1.69 -19.45
N SER A 268 -18.06 -1.93 -18.66
CA SER A 268 -19.35 -1.25 -18.79
C SER A 268 -19.23 0.26 -18.58
N SER A 269 -18.46 0.69 -17.58
CA SER A 269 -18.19 2.11 -17.33
C SER A 269 -17.55 2.79 -18.54
N ALA A 270 -16.53 2.16 -19.15
CA ALA A 270 -15.89 2.69 -20.36
C ALA A 270 -16.87 2.79 -21.53
N ASN A 271 -17.68 1.76 -21.76
CA ASN A 271 -18.68 1.78 -22.84
C ASN A 271 -19.75 2.85 -22.64
N ILE A 272 -20.18 3.10 -21.40
CA ILE A 272 -21.16 4.16 -21.11
C ILE A 272 -20.53 5.54 -21.34
N ARG A 273 -19.34 5.80 -20.78
CA ARG A 273 -18.65 7.11 -20.89
C ARG A 273 -18.33 7.50 -22.33
N TYR A 274 -17.95 6.54 -23.12
CA TYR A 274 -17.48 6.75 -24.49
C TYR A 274 -18.39 6.11 -25.53
N ALA A 275 -19.70 6.05 -25.27
CA ALA A 275 -20.69 5.42 -26.12
C ALA A 275 -20.62 5.90 -27.59
N ASN A 276 -20.26 7.17 -27.81
CA ASN A 276 -20.10 7.76 -29.14
C ASN A 276 -18.71 7.55 -29.76
N THR A 277 -17.78 6.88 -29.05
CA THR A 277 -16.44 6.60 -29.57
C THR A 277 -16.45 5.26 -30.32
N PRO A 278 -16.14 5.24 -31.61
CA PRO A 278 -16.16 4.01 -32.39
C PRO A 278 -15.13 3.02 -31.84
N PHE A 279 -15.51 1.73 -31.85
CA PHE A 279 -14.69 0.62 -31.37
C PHE A 279 -14.26 0.71 -29.90
N ILE A 280 -14.96 1.48 -29.05
CA ILE A 280 -14.59 1.67 -27.64
C ILE A 280 -14.41 0.33 -26.91
N ALA A 281 -15.32 -0.64 -27.10
CA ALA A 281 -15.23 -1.94 -26.45
C ALA A 281 -13.94 -2.69 -26.83
N HIS A 282 -13.59 -2.70 -28.12
CA HIS A 282 -12.36 -3.31 -28.59
C HIS A 282 -11.13 -2.59 -28.02
N ASN A 283 -11.09 -1.28 -28.09
CA ASN A 283 -9.95 -0.48 -27.65
C ASN A 283 -9.76 -0.52 -26.12
N THR A 284 -10.87 -0.58 -25.35
CA THR A 284 -10.80 -0.79 -23.89
C THR A 284 -10.22 -2.17 -23.56
N PHE A 285 -10.65 -3.22 -24.28
CA PHE A 285 -10.08 -4.56 -24.11
C PHE A 285 -8.59 -4.61 -24.46
N VAL A 286 -8.19 -4.02 -25.58
CA VAL A 286 -6.78 -3.88 -25.97
C VAL A 286 -5.97 -3.15 -24.89
N GLY A 287 -6.50 -2.06 -24.38
CA GLY A 287 -5.86 -1.30 -23.31
C GLY A 287 -5.72 -2.10 -22.02
N MET A 288 -6.73 -2.92 -21.64
CA MET A 288 -6.62 -3.82 -20.49
C MET A 288 -5.50 -4.87 -20.69
N VAL A 289 -5.42 -5.47 -21.87
CA VAL A 289 -4.37 -6.46 -22.20
C VAL A 289 -2.99 -5.79 -22.19
N ASP A 290 -2.84 -4.62 -22.79
CA ASP A 290 -1.60 -3.85 -22.79
C ASP A 290 -1.16 -3.54 -21.34
N GLN A 291 -2.06 -3.05 -20.50
CA GLN A 291 -1.80 -2.75 -19.11
C GLN A 291 -1.36 -4.01 -18.31
N LEU A 292 -2.04 -5.13 -18.49
CA LEU A 292 -1.72 -6.37 -17.78
C LEU A 292 -0.42 -7.00 -18.27
N SER A 293 -0.13 -6.90 -19.57
CA SER A 293 1.08 -7.47 -20.19
C SER A 293 2.31 -6.57 -20.12
N LEU A 294 2.22 -5.38 -19.48
CA LEU A 294 3.30 -4.38 -19.46
C LEU A 294 3.74 -3.94 -20.87
N GLY A 295 2.79 -3.80 -21.79
CA GLY A 295 3.08 -3.42 -23.18
C GLY A 295 3.71 -4.52 -24.05
N LYS A 296 3.84 -5.74 -23.51
CA LYS A 296 4.46 -6.87 -24.25
C LYS A 296 3.54 -7.51 -25.26
N ILE A 297 2.22 -7.49 -25.03
CA ILE A 297 1.22 -8.04 -25.97
C ILE A 297 0.61 -6.86 -26.73
N LYS A 298 1.06 -6.65 -27.95
CA LYS A 298 0.56 -5.58 -28.83
C LYS A 298 -0.60 -6.12 -29.68
N ILE A 299 -1.82 -5.73 -29.32
CA ILE A 299 -3.02 -5.96 -30.14
C ILE A 299 -3.32 -4.65 -30.87
N PRO A 300 -3.53 -4.67 -32.21
CA PRO A 300 -3.84 -3.45 -32.96
C PRO A 300 -5.12 -2.79 -32.45
N GLN A 301 -5.05 -1.49 -32.16
CA GLN A 301 -6.23 -0.68 -31.91
C GLN A 301 -6.99 -0.43 -33.21
N LYS A 302 -8.31 -0.48 -33.15
CA LYS A 302 -9.16 -0.09 -34.28
C LYS A 302 -9.32 1.42 -34.27
N SER A 303 -8.87 2.08 -35.31
CA SER A 303 -9.12 3.51 -35.54
C SER A 303 -10.01 3.67 -36.78
N ILE A 304 -10.92 4.62 -36.73
CA ILE A 304 -11.50 5.14 -37.97
C ILE A 304 -10.39 5.91 -38.66
N ALA A 305 -10.12 5.62 -39.94
CA ALA A 305 -9.24 6.45 -40.75
C ALA A 305 -9.69 7.92 -40.59
N LYS A 306 -8.87 8.75 -39.99
CA LYS A 306 -9.14 10.19 -39.90
C LYS A 306 -9.22 10.72 -41.32
N ASN A 307 -10.40 11.18 -41.75
CA ASN A 307 -10.43 12.21 -42.77
C ASN A 307 -9.47 13.33 -42.33
N PRO A 308 -8.62 13.87 -43.23
CA PRO A 308 -7.66 14.90 -42.87
C PRO A 308 -8.38 16.02 -42.16
N SER A 309 -8.14 16.12 -40.87
CA SER A 309 -8.72 17.17 -40.03
C SER A 309 -8.23 18.52 -40.53
N PRO A 310 -9.10 19.57 -40.59
CA PRO A 310 -8.63 20.93 -40.72
C PRO A 310 -7.61 21.20 -39.59
N LYS A 311 -6.55 21.95 -39.93
CA LYS A 311 -5.44 22.31 -39.02
C LYS A 311 -6.01 22.71 -37.64
N PRO A 312 -5.42 22.24 -36.53
CA PRO A 312 -5.88 22.63 -35.20
C PRO A 312 -5.78 24.15 -35.07
N ALA A 313 -6.89 24.77 -34.68
CA ALA A 313 -6.84 26.11 -34.15
C ALA A 313 -5.95 26.09 -32.90
N GLU A 314 -4.87 26.84 -32.91
CA GLU A 314 -4.04 27.10 -31.74
C GLU A 314 -4.93 27.63 -30.62
N ASN A 315 -4.81 27.08 -29.42
CA ASN A 315 -5.43 27.54 -28.17
C ASN A 315 -6.79 26.95 -27.73
N VAL A 316 -7.06 25.67 -27.98
CA VAL A 316 -8.07 24.98 -27.19
C VAL A 316 -7.34 24.14 -26.14
N PRO A 317 -7.54 24.37 -24.82
CA PRO A 317 -6.97 23.48 -23.80
C PRO A 317 -7.47 22.05 -24.07
N PRO A 318 -6.60 21.03 -23.94
CA PRO A 318 -6.98 19.66 -24.25
C PRO A 318 -8.18 19.28 -23.40
N SER A 319 -9.29 18.92 -24.06
CA SER A 319 -10.46 18.42 -23.37
C SER A 319 -10.03 17.18 -22.57
N ASN A 320 -10.30 17.18 -21.27
CA ASN A 320 -9.95 16.08 -20.35
C ASN A 320 -10.65 14.75 -20.68
N ASN A 321 -11.36 14.66 -21.79
CA ASN A 321 -12.18 13.53 -22.21
C ASN A 321 -11.64 12.76 -23.42
N SER A 322 -10.36 12.93 -23.79
CA SER A 322 -9.79 12.14 -24.88
C SER A 322 -9.41 10.75 -24.38
N PHE A 323 -9.92 9.71 -25.04
CA PHE A 323 -9.46 8.33 -24.86
C PHE A 323 -7.94 8.28 -25.05
N GLN A 324 -7.20 7.84 -24.02
CA GLN A 324 -5.75 7.76 -24.10
C GLN A 324 -5.33 6.48 -24.81
N PRO A 325 -4.53 6.58 -25.88
CA PRO A 325 -4.02 5.42 -26.60
C PRO A 325 -3.08 4.58 -25.73
N ALA A 326 -2.91 3.31 -26.11
CA ALA A 326 -1.88 2.43 -25.58
C ALA A 326 -0.50 3.13 -25.61
N GLY A 327 0.33 2.91 -24.58
CA GLY A 327 1.62 3.59 -24.44
C GLY A 327 1.78 4.41 -23.15
N PHE A 328 0.68 4.79 -22.49
CA PHE A 328 0.72 5.46 -21.18
C PHE A 328 1.42 4.61 -20.11
N VAL A 329 1.27 3.29 -20.18
CA VAL A 329 1.90 2.34 -19.25
C VAL A 329 3.41 2.35 -19.39
N GLU A 330 3.92 2.42 -20.63
CA GLU A 330 5.36 2.48 -20.91
C GLU A 330 5.96 3.76 -20.33
N ALA A 331 5.31 4.92 -20.50
CA ALA A 331 5.77 6.18 -19.93
C ALA A 331 5.85 6.12 -18.38
N SER A 332 4.78 5.66 -17.71
CA SER A 332 4.78 5.53 -16.24
C SER A 332 5.76 4.47 -15.73
N ALA A 333 6.00 3.40 -16.48
CA ALA A 333 7.00 2.39 -16.13
C ALA A 333 8.42 2.93 -16.32
N ASN A 334 8.68 3.67 -17.41
CA ASN A 334 9.96 4.28 -17.69
C ASN A 334 10.32 5.36 -16.66
N ASP A 335 9.36 6.18 -16.24
CA ASP A 335 9.56 7.17 -15.16
C ASP A 335 9.97 6.51 -13.85
N ARG A 336 9.33 5.39 -13.50
CA ARG A 336 9.68 4.62 -12.30
C ARG A 336 11.05 3.96 -12.41
N LEU A 337 11.39 3.41 -13.57
CA LEU A 337 12.68 2.80 -13.82
C LEU A 337 13.79 3.83 -13.80
N SER A 338 13.61 4.99 -14.45
CA SER A 338 14.62 6.07 -14.46
C SER A 338 14.83 6.66 -13.07
N ALA A 339 13.77 6.91 -12.29
CA ALA A 339 13.88 7.35 -10.91
C ALA A 339 14.61 6.32 -10.03
N SER A 340 14.36 5.02 -10.26
CA SER A 340 15.02 3.94 -9.53
C SER A 340 16.50 3.82 -9.93
N ASP A 341 16.84 3.97 -11.20
CA ASP A 341 18.21 3.95 -11.69
C ASP A 341 19.05 5.11 -11.09
N LEU A 342 18.49 6.33 -11.08
CA LEU A 342 19.12 7.48 -10.45
C LEU A 342 19.33 7.28 -8.95
N ALA A 343 18.36 6.67 -8.26
CA ALA A 343 18.46 6.37 -6.84
C ALA A 343 19.57 5.33 -6.56
N ILE A 344 19.67 4.28 -7.39
CA ILE A 344 20.71 3.27 -7.28
C ILE A 344 22.09 3.86 -7.56
N LYS A 345 22.24 4.71 -8.59
CA LYS A 345 23.49 5.43 -8.89
C LYS A 345 23.90 6.31 -7.72
N SER A 346 22.96 7.05 -7.13
CA SER A 346 23.21 7.88 -5.95
C SER A 346 23.66 7.05 -4.74
N TRP A 347 23.03 5.90 -4.52
CA TRP A 347 23.38 4.98 -3.45
C TRP A 347 24.80 4.42 -3.61
N LEU A 348 25.20 4.04 -4.83
CA LEU A 348 26.51 3.44 -5.13
C LEU A 348 27.67 4.45 -5.24
N LEU A 349 27.42 5.75 -5.14
CA LEU A 349 28.40 6.79 -5.41
C LEU A 349 29.61 6.79 -4.45
N SER A 350 29.42 6.37 -3.20
CA SER A 350 30.47 6.33 -2.19
C SER A 350 30.23 5.24 -1.13
N PRO A 351 31.26 4.79 -0.37
CA PRO A 351 31.06 3.89 0.75
C PRO A 351 30.06 4.42 1.80
N ARG A 352 30.07 5.73 2.05
CA ARG A 352 29.11 6.37 2.96
C ARG A 352 27.68 6.21 2.46
N THR A 353 27.41 6.55 1.20
CA THR A 353 26.05 6.44 0.62
C THR A 353 25.61 4.99 0.52
N PHE A 354 26.55 4.06 0.29
CA PHE A 354 26.29 2.62 0.30
C PHE A 354 25.78 2.14 1.67
N PHE A 355 26.45 2.51 2.76
CA PHE A 355 26.08 2.03 4.08
C PHE A 355 24.90 2.81 4.69
N PHE A 356 24.83 4.13 4.52
CA PHE A 356 23.89 5.01 5.24
C PHE A 356 22.94 5.81 4.33
N GLY A 357 23.07 5.68 3.01
CA GLY A 357 22.24 6.39 2.04
C GLY A 357 22.58 7.88 1.90
N VAL A 358 21.77 8.57 1.12
CA VAL A 358 21.89 10.02 0.85
C VAL A 358 21.04 10.86 1.81
N GLY A 359 20.27 10.23 2.68
CA GLY A 359 19.26 10.85 3.55
C GLY A 359 17.85 10.74 2.98
N LEU A 360 16.88 10.41 3.86
CA LEU A 360 15.48 10.30 3.47
C LEU A 360 14.96 11.65 2.94
N GLY A 361 14.31 11.65 1.77
CA GLY A 361 13.78 12.84 1.14
C GLY A 361 14.83 13.79 0.53
N ASN A 362 16.12 13.43 0.54
CA ASN A 362 17.22 14.25 0.03
C ASN A 362 17.65 13.88 -1.41
N LEU A 363 17.04 12.85 -2.00
CA LEU A 363 17.50 12.27 -3.27
C LEU A 363 17.60 13.30 -4.41
N GLY A 364 16.58 14.16 -4.58
CA GLY A 364 16.58 15.17 -5.65
C GLY A 364 17.74 16.17 -5.50
N ASN A 365 17.94 16.73 -4.30
CA ASN A 365 19.05 17.64 -4.01
C ASN A 365 20.41 16.95 -4.23
N PHE A 366 20.54 15.70 -3.79
CA PHE A 366 21.78 14.92 -3.96
C PHE A 366 22.10 14.69 -5.46
N ILE A 367 21.10 14.31 -6.27
CA ILE A 367 21.26 14.09 -7.71
C ILE A 367 21.68 15.37 -8.41
N GLN A 368 21.02 16.50 -8.13
CA GLN A 368 21.37 17.79 -8.72
C GLN A 368 22.81 18.17 -8.41
N LYS A 369 23.24 18.00 -7.15
CA LYS A 369 24.58 18.42 -6.69
C LYS A 369 25.70 17.49 -7.12
N HIS A 370 25.51 16.18 -7.05
CA HIS A 370 26.60 15.22 -7.22
C HIS A 370 26.59 14.49 -8.57
N LEU A 371 25.42 14.37 -9.21
CA LEU A 371 25.30 13.78 -10.54
C LEU A 371 25.11 14.82 -11.64
N HIS A 372 24.93 16.10 -11.26
CA HIS A 372 24.70 17.23 -12.17
C HIS A 372 23.53 17.03 -13.13
N ILE A 373 22.50 16.28 -12.69
CA ILE A 373 21.28 16.00 -13.44
C ILE A 373 20.17 16.88 -12.89
N ASN A 374 19.50 17.63 -13.76
CA ASN A 374 18.35 18.45 -13.35
C ASN A 374 17.12 17.58 -13.13
N VAL A 375 16.76 17.35 -11.87
CA VAL A 375 15.56 16.62 -11.44
C VAL A 375 14.80 17.48 -10.42
N PRO A 376 13.50 17.26 -10.22
CA PRO A 376 12.76 17.94 -9.15
C PRO A 376 13.40 17.72 -7.78
N ILE A 377 13.40 18.73 -6.92
CA ILE A 377 13.92 18.63 -5.54
C ILE A 377 13.15 17.59 -4.74
N ASP A 378 11.86 17.42 -5.03
CA ASP A 378 10.97 16.42 -4.45
C ASP A 378 10.98 15.10 -5.20
N GLN A 379 11.99 14.85 -6.02
CA GLN A 379 12.16 13.57 -6.72
C GLN A 379 12.00 12.41 -5.75
N THR A 380 10.99 11.60 -6.00
CA THR A 380 10.65 10.42 -5.20
C THR A 380 10.92 9.14 -5.98
N VAL A 381 11.20 8.07 -5.25
CA VAL A 381 11.30 6.73 -5.80
C VAL A 381 10.00 5.99 -5.54
N TYR A 382 9.45 5.39 -6.58
CA TYR A 382 8.17 4.68 -6.50
C TYR A 382 8.27 3.23 -6.00
N VAL A 383 9.49 2.77 -5.68
CA VAL A 383 9.76 1.45 -5.09
C VAL A 383 10.22 1.65 -3.65
N PHE A 384 9.46 1.16 -2.68
CA PHE A 384 9.71 1.39 -1.26
C PHE A 384 11.10 0.90 -0.82
N TYR A 385 11.55 -0.25 -1.33
CA TYR A 385 12.87 -0.77 -1.00
C TYR A 385 14.01 0.10 -1.53
N ILE A 386 13.87 0.65 -2.75
CA ILE A 386 14.85 1.55 -3.33
C ILE A 386 14.81 2.91 -2.63
N LEU A 387 13.63 3.37 -2.20
CA LEU A 387 13.48 4.56 -1.36
C LEU A 387 14.24 4.41 -0.03
N LEU A 388 14.11 3.26 0.64
CA LEU A 388 14.84 2.97 1.87
C LEU A 388 16.35 2.81 1.62
N LEU A 389 16.72 2.10 0.55
CA LEU A 389 18.10 1.85 0.19
C LEU A 389 18.84 3.15 -0.15
N SER A 390 18.24 4.00 -0.98
CA SER A 390 18.83 5.31 -1.31
C SER A 390 18.84 6.27 -0.12
N GLY A 391 17.80 6.23 0.73
CA GLY A 391 17.66 7.14 1.86
C GLY A 391 18.46 6.76 3.10
N LEU A 392 18.51 5.47 3.45
CA LEU A 392 19.12 4.95 4.69
C LEU A 392 20.27 3.96 4.43
N GLY A 393 20.60 3.69 3.17
CA GLY A 393 21.62 2.73 2.79
C GLY A 393 21.25 1.28 3.14
N ILE A 394 22.25 0.42 3.01
CA ILE A 394 22.11 -1.01 3.28
C ILE A 394 21.79 -1.29 4.76
N VAL A 395 22.35 -0.49 5.67
CA VAL A 395 22.11 -0.62 7.12
C VAL A 395 20.63 -0.42 7.44
N GLY A 396 20.02 0.68 6.95
CA GLY A 396 18.62 0.96 7.21
C GLY A 396 17.68 -0.04 6.52
N LEU A 397 17.95 -0.40 5.27
CA LEU A 397 17.16 -1.38 4.54
C LEU A 397 17.16 -2.75 5.23
N PHE A 398 18.35 -3.33 5.52
CA PHE A 398 18.43 -4.63 6.17
C PHE A 398 17.77 -4.65 7.53
N THR A 399 17.95 -3.60 8.33
CA THR A 399 17.30 -3.51 9.63
C THR A 399 15.78 -3.56 9.55
N LEU A 400 15.19 -2.84 8.56
CA LEU A 400 13.74 -2.86 8.35
C LEU A 400 13.25 -4.19 7.76
N LEU A 401 14.08 -4.90 6.99
CA LEU A 401 13.74 -6.21 6.43
C LEU A 401 13.78 -7.35 7.47
N ILE A 402 14.57 -7.22 8.54
CA ILE A 402 14.62 -8.24 9.60
C ILE A 402 13.22 -8.53 10.16
N ALA A 403 12.40 -7.51 10.36
CA ALA A 403 11.06 -7.65 10.92
C ALA A 403 10.14 -8.57 10.09
N PRO A 404 9.85 -8.29 8.81
CA PRO A 404 9.01 -9.16 8.00
C PRO A 404 9.64 -10.52 7.74
N LEU A 405 10.97 -10.64 7.60
CA LEU A 405 11.65 -11.92 7.45
C LEU A 405 11.50 -12.79 8.69
N THR A 406 11.60 -12.20 9.87
CA THR A 406 11.34 -12.90 11.15
C THR A 406 9.92 -13.43 11.22
N ILE A 407 8.93 -12.62 10.83
CA ILE A 407 7.52 -13.04 10.79
C ILE A 407 7.34 -14.21 9.81
N ILE A 408 7.91 -14.12 8.61
CA ILE A 408 7.85 -15.18 7.60
C ILE A 408 8.48 -16.48 8.13
N PHE A 409 9.66 -16.40 8.73
CA PHE A 409 10.35 -17.55 9.30
C PHE A 409 9.49 -18.26 10.36
N PHE A 410 8.96 -17.51 11.34
CA PHE A 410 8.07 -18.07 12.37
C PHE A 410 6.77 -18.62 11.78
N ALA A 411 6.19 -17.97 10.77
CA ALA A 411 5.00 -18.44 10.11
C ALA A 411 5.23 -19.76 9.37
N ILE A 412 6.35 -19.91 8.65
CA ILE A 412 6.74 -21.16 7.97
C ILE A 412 6.96 -22.29 8.99
N LYS A 413 7.62 -22.00 10.12
CA LYS A 413 7.83 -22.98 11.20
C LYS A 413 6.51 -23.52 11.75
N ASN A 414 5.48 -22.70 11.78
CA ASN A 414 4.15 -23.02 12.34
C ASN A 414 3.05 -23.17 11.29
N ILE A 415 3.39 -23.41 10.05
CA ILE A 415 2.50 -23.30 8.87
C ILE A 415 1.28 -24.24 8.91
N ARG A 416 1.31 -25.30 9.72
CA ARG A 416 0.16 -26.19 9.94
C ARG A 416 -1.04 -25.49 10.60
N LYS A 417 -0.81 -24.32 11.26
CA LYS A 417 -1.86 -23.56 11.91
C LYS A 417 -2.43 -22.52 10.93
N ILE A 418 -3.76 -22.44 10.81
CA ILE A 418 -4.45 -21.48 9.93
C ILE A 418 -4.02 -20.04 10.21
N LYS A 419 -3.80 -19.67 11.48
CA LYS A 419 -3.28 -18.35 11.87
C LYS A 419 -1.90 -18.07 11.24
N ALA A 420 -1.02 -19.07 11.18
CA ALA A 420 0.31 -18.94 10.57
C ALA A 420 0.22 -18.76 9.05
N GLN A 421 -0.67 -19.49 8.40
CA GLN A 421 -0.93 -19.36 6.96
C GLN A 421 -1.45 -17.95 6.63
N PHE A 422 -2.39 -17.42 7.42
CA PHE A 422 -2.88 -16.04 7.30
C PHE A 422 -1.74 -15.02 7.43
N ILE A 423 -0.94 -15.12 8.50
CA ILE A 423 0.18 -14.20 8.77
C ILE A 423 1.20 -14.25 7.62
N LEU A 424 1.57 -15.45 7.17
CA LEU A 424 2.49 -15.64 6.05
C LEU A 424 1.98 -14.97 4.78
N SER A 425 0.74 -15.27 4.39
CA SER A 425 0.17 -14.76 3.14
C SER A 425 0.04 -13.24 3.16
N LEU A 426 -0.45 -12.67 4.26
CA LEU A 426 -0.58 -11.21 4.39
C LEU A 426 0.79 -10.52 4.39
N THR A 427 1.79 -11.09 5.10
CA THR A 427 3.14 -10.52 5.12
C THR A 427 3.79 -10.58 3.74
N ILE A 428 3.69 -11.71 3.01
CA ILE A 428 4.20 -11.82 1.65
C ILE A 428 3.49 -10.81 0.72
N ALA A 429 2.17 -10.70 0.81
CA ALA A 429 1.42 -9.78 -0.03
C ALA A 429 1.84 -8.32 0.19
N MET A 430 1.95 -7.87 1.44
CA MET A 430 2.44 -6.52 1.77
C MET A 430 3.87 -6.32 1.26
N PHE A 431 4.74 -7.32 1.45
CA PHE A 431 6.14 -7.28 1.02
C PHE A 431 6.28 -7.17 -0.50
N VAL A 432 5.50 -7.94 -1.25
CA VAL A 432 5.45 -7.84 -2.72
C VAL A 432 4.88 -6.49 -3.16
N HIS A 433 3.84 -6.00 -2.49
CA HIS A 433 3.22 -4.74 -2.88
C HIS A 433 4.15 -3.53 -2.70
N PHE A 434 5.09 -3.57 -1.76
CA PHE A 434 6.10 -2.52 -1.56
C PHE A 434 7.06 -2.32 -2.74
N TRP A 435 7.11 -3.25 -3.71
CA TRP A 435 7.80 -3.04 -4.98
C TRP A 435 7.09 -2.07 -5.93
N PHE A 436 5.83 -1.73 -5.64
CA PHE A 436 5.00 -0.94 -6.55
C PHE A 436 4.69 0.46 -6.07
N PHE A 437 5.11 0.84 -4.86
CA PHE A 437 4.94 2.20 -4.37
C PHE A 437 5.99 2.58 -3.31
N GLY A 438 6.34 3.89 -3.26
CA GLY A 438 7.25 4.47 -2.28
C GLY A 438 6.56 5.61 -1.53
N SER A 439 5.87 5.30 -0.42
CA SER A 439 5.21 6.30 0.41
C SER A 439 5.15 5.84 1.86
N PHE A 440 5.62 6.67 2.80
CA PHE A 440 5.52 6.37 4.22
C PHE A 440 4.08 6.50 4.74
N ILE A 441 3.37 7.56 4.38
CA ILE A 441 2.03 7.86 4.91
C ILE A 441 1.03 6.74 4.59
N ASN A 442 1.12 6.18 3.39
CA ASN A 442 0.20 5.14 2.94
C ASN A 442 0.57 3.73 3.46
N THR A 443 1.61 3.61 4.31
CA THR A 443 2.06 2.33 4.89
C THR A 443 1.75 2.18 6.39
N ILE A 444 1.08 3.14 7.01
CA ILE A 444 0.77 3.15 8.45
C ILE A 444 0.16 1.81 8.89
N HIS A 445 -0.86 1.31 8.18
CA HIS A 445 -1.50 0.02 8.49
C HIS A 445 -0.54 -1.17 8.37
N CYS A 446 0.39 -1.13 7.42
CA CYS A 446 1.38 -2.20 7.24
C CYS A 446 2.33 -2.27 8.44
N PHE A 447 2.82 -1.12 8.91
CA PHE A 447 3.67 -1.06 10.11
C PHE A 447 2.91 -1.50 11.36
N ALA A 448 1.64 -1.12 11.50
CA ALA A 448 0.79 -1.59 12.59
C ALA A 448 0.65 -3.13 12.59
N ILE A 449 0.38 -3.73 11.43
CA ILE A 449 0.24 -5.19 11.27
C ILE A 449 1.56 -5.90 11.55
N ILE A 450 2.67 -5.40 11.01
CA ILE A 450 4.02 -5.94 11.28
C ILE A 450 4.31 -5.88 12.79
N GLY A 451 4.03 -4.77 13.45
CA GLY A 451 4.20 -4.63 14.89
C GLY A 451 3.34 -5.59 15.71
N ILE A 452 2.07 -5.80 15.31
CA ILE A 452 1.19 -6.82 15.93
C ILE A 452 1.81 -8.21 15.80
N PHE A 453 2.31 -8.58 14.62
CA PHE A 453 2.85 -9.90 14.40
C PHE A 453 4.16 -10.11 15.13
N LEU A 454 5.08 -9.13 15.10
CA LEU A 454 6.37 -9.21 15.81
C LEU A 454 6.21 -9.32 17.32
N TYR A 455 5.30 -8.53 17.90
CA TYR A 455 5.16 -8.47 19.34
C TYR A 455 4.41 -9.68 19.92
N ASN A 456 3.36 -10.17 19.22
CA ASN A 456 2.46 -11.16 19.80
C ASN A 456 2.72 -12.57 19.29
N TYR A 457 3.18 -12.73 18.04
CA TYR A 457 3.27 -14.04 17.42
C TYR A 457 4.31 -14.98 18.08
N PRO A 458 5.53 -14.55 18.43
CA PRO A 458 6.47 -15.41 19.15
C PRO A 458 5.94 -15.84 20.52
N ARG A 459 5.20 -14.97 21.22
CA ARG A 459 4.63 -15.23 22.55
C ARG A 459 3.52 -16.27 22.51
N ASP A 460 2.61 -16.18 21.54
CA ASP A 460 1.51 -17.14 21.35
C ASP A 460 2.03 -18.59 21.17
N TYR A 461 3.34 -18.78 20.91
CA TYR A 461 3.96 -20.07 20.69
C TYR A 461 4.97 -20.46 21.79
N ALA A 462 5.52 -19.50 22.52
CA ALA A 462 6.43 -19.77 23.65
C ALA A 462 5.67 -20.29 24.88
N GLU A 463 4.42 -19.88 25.07
CA GLU A 463 3.58 -20.34 26.21
C GLU A 463 3.09 -21.81 26.08
N LYS A 464 3.47 -22.53 25.02
CA LYS A 464 3.03 -23.91 24.73
C LYS A 464 4.19 -24.90 24.65
N VAL A 465 5.39 -24.49 25.04
CA VAL A 465 6.58 -25.32 25.24
C VAL A 465 6.89 -25.37 26.73
#